data_6be16e89ed2bebacb8c7982f18b3e9f3
#
_entry.id   6be16e89ed2bebacb8c7982f18b3e9f3
#
_cell.length_a   1.000
_cell.length_b   1.000
_cell.length_c   1.000
_cell.angle_alpha   90.00
_cell.angle_beta   90.00
_cell.angle_gamma   90.00
#
_symmetry.space_group_name_H-M   'P 1'
#
loop_
_entity.id
_entity.type
_entity.pdbx_description
1 polymer ?
#
loop_
_entity_poly.entity_id
_entity_poly.type
_entity_poly.pdbx_seq_one_letter_code
_entity_poly.pdbx_strand_id
1 'polypeptide(L)'
;MLTDASTAQHALTTLSEEESAFRDAVAAFAEQEVRPRVQEMERADRIDPALIRALFELGLMAIEAPEQYGGASGSLMLVTLAVEEVSRVDASAAIMVDVQNTLVNYPIARYGNDEQRERFLRRLASETVGAYALSEAGSGSDAFGLATRAEKRDDGWLLNGRKLWITNGADAG
;
A
#
# COMPACT_ATOMS: atom_id res chain seq x y z
N MET A 1 -7.05 12.53 -42.05
CA MET A 1 -6.02 11.48 -41.90
C MET A 1 -5.63 11.43 -40.43
N LEU A 2 -6.29 10.57 -39.66
CA LEU A 2 -5.94 10.33 -38.26
C LEU A 2 -4.90 9.22 -38.29
N THR A 3 -3.69 9.54 -37.91
CA THR A 3 -2.61 8.58 -37.74
C THR A 3 -2.95 7.72 -36.55
N ASP A 4 -3.26 6.48 -36.84
CA ASP A 4 -3.42 5.38 -35.89
C ASP A 4 -2.05 5.15 -35.18
N ALA A 5 -1.89 5.74 -34.01
CA ALA A 5 -0.81 5.36 -33.12
C ALA A 5 -1.21 4.04 -32.47
N SER A 6 -0.87 2.95 -33.15
CA SER A 6 -0.92 1.60 -32.58
C SER A 6 -0.16 1.62 -31.25
N THR A 7 -0.89 1.76 -30.15
CA THR A 7 -0.42 1.36 -28.84
C THR A 7 -0.26 -0.16 -28.88
N ALA A 8 0.93 -0.62 -29.24
CA ALA A 8 1.28 -2.01 -29.08
C ALA A 8 1.06 -2.36 -27.59
N GLN A 9 -0.01 -3.08 -27.30
CA GLN A 9 -0.19 -3.65 -25.97
C GLN A 9 0.93 -4.66 -25.77
N HIS A 10 1.94 -4.28 -24.99
CA HIS A 10 2.95 -5.23 -24.55
C HIS A 10 2.27 -6.30 -23.67
N ALA A 11 2.66 -7.55 -23.84
CA ALA A 11 2.22 -8.60 -22.94
C ALA A 11 2.65 -8.24 -21.51
N LEU A 12 1.77 -8.46 -20.52
CA LEU A 12 2.07 -8.16 -19.10
C LEU A 12 3.30 -8.92 -18.57
N THR A 13 3.73 -9.94 -19.27
CA THR A 13 4.95 -10.72 -18.98
C THR A 13 6.23 -10.12 -19.57
N THR A 14 6.13 -9.05 -20.36
CA THR A 14 7.27 -8.37 -20.95
C THR A 14 7.45 -7.02 -20.27
N LEU A 15 8.44 -6.94 -19.39
CA LEU A 15 8.77 -5.71 -18.68
C LEU A 15 9.55 -4.75 -19.59
N SER A 16 9.31 -3.45 -19.43
CA SER A 16 10.19 -2.41 -19.97
C SER A 16 11.55 -2.43 -19.27
N GLU A 17 12.52 -1.69 -19.80
CA GLU A 17 13.82 -1.52 -19.13
C GLU A 17 13.69 -0.88 -17.75
N GLU A 18 12.82 0.11 -17.61
CA GLU A 18 12.52 0.78 -16.35
C GLU A 18 11.87 -0.17 -15.34
N GLU A 19 10.84 -0.92 -15.74
CA GLU A 19 10.18 -1.92 -14.88
C GLU A 19 11.16 -3.02 -14.47
N SER A 20 12.04 -3.47 -15.37
CA SER A 20 13.07 -4.46 -15.05
C SER A 20 14.09 -3.91 -14.05
N ALA A 21 14.56 -2.68 -14.25
CA ALA A 21 15.50 -2.05 -13.32
C ALA A 21 14.85 -1.82 -11.94
N PHE A 22 13.60 -1.40 -11.89
CA PHE A 22 12.84 -1.27 -10.65
C PHE A 22 12.69 -2.61 -9.92
N ARG A 23 12.25 -3.66 -10.62
CA ARG A 23 12.16 -5.02 -10.07
C ARG A 23 13.48 -5.48 -9.47
N ASP A 24 14.59 -5.32 -10.21
CA ASP A 24 15.91 -5.76 -9.76
C ASP A 24 16.39 -4.97 -8.52
N ALA A 25 16.08 -3.68 -8.44
CA ALA A 25 16.35 -2.87 -7.26
C ALA A 25 15.53 -3.32 -6.04
N VAL A 26 14.24 -3.62 -6.21
CA VAL A 26 13.39 -4.14 -5.14
C VAL A 26 13.85 -5.53 -4.70
N ALA A 27 14.21 -6.41 -5.63
CA ALA A 27 14.77 -7.74 -5.31
C ALA A 27 16.04 -7.62 -4.46
N ALA A 28 16.96 -6.73 -4.85
CA ALA A 28 18.18 -6.48 -4.08
C ALA A 28 17.87 -5.95 -2.67
N PHE A 29 16.94 -5.01 -2.54
CA PHE A 29 16.47 -4.50 -1.25
C PHE A 29 15.87 -5.63 -0.38
N ALA A 30 15.02 -6.46 -0.96
CA ALA A 30 14.38 -7.57 -0.23
C ALA A 30 15.43 -8.54 0.35
N GLU A 31 16.45 -8.89 -0.43
CA GLU A 31 17.55 -9.76 0.03
C GLU A 31 18.44 -9.09 1.10
N GLN A 32 18.71 -7.79 0.97
CA GLN A 32 19.64 -7.09 1.86
C GLN A 32 18.97 -6.59 3.15
N GLU A 33 17.73 -6.11 3.06
CA GLU A 33 17.06 -5.45 4.17
C GLU A 33 15.95 -6.30 4.81
N VAL A 34 15.19 -7.05 4.02
CA VAL A 34 14.08 -7.87 4.56
C VAL A 34 14.61 -9.20 5.10
N ARG A 35 15.33 -9.96 4.29
CA ARG A 35 15.78 -11.32 4.63
C ARG A 35 16.48 -11.44 5.99
N PRO A 36 17.43 -10.57 6.37
CA PRO A 36 18.11 -10.69 7.66
C PRO A 36 17.17 -10.53 8.87
N ARG A 37 16.02 -9.88 8.68
CA ARG A 37 15.07 -9.54 9.73
C ARG A 37 13.94 -10.57 9.91
N VAL A 38 13.72 -11.45 8.93
CA VAL A 38 12.57 -12.38 8.89
C VAL A 38 12.44 -13.19 10.17
N GLN A 39 13.52 -13.83 10.63
CA GLN A 39 13.47 -14.69 11.82
C GLN A 39 13.15 -13.91 13.11
N GLU A 40 13.60 -12.68 13.23
CA GLU A 40 13.32 -11.85 14.39
C GLU A 40 11.91 -11.30 14.36
N MET A 41 11.43 -10.86 13.19
CA MET A 41 10.05 -10.43 12.98
C MET A 41 9.06 -11.57 13.29
N GLU A 42 9.36 -12.80 12.87
CA GLU A 42 8.56 -13.99 13.20
C GLU A 42 8.50 -14.25 14.70
N ARG A 43 9.64 -14.16 15.42
CA ARG A 43 9.67 -14.32 16.88
C ARG A 43 8.97 -13.21 17.64
N ALA A 44 9.06 -11.99 17.13
CA ALA A 44 8.47 -10.80 17.73
C ALA A 44 6.98 -10.63 17.41
N ASP A 45 6.46 -11.43 16.47
CA ASP A 45 5.08 -11.33 15.93
C ASP A 45 4.73 -9.90 15.45
N ARG A 46 5.71 -9.25 14.80
CA ARG A 46 5.55 -7.90 14.28
C ARG A 46 6.61 -7.55 13.23
N ILE A 47 6.30 -6.60 12.35
CA ILE A 47 7.29 -6.03 11.42
C ILE A 47 8.30 -5.15 12.19
N ASP A 48 9.57 -5.27 11.83
CA ASP A 48 10.63 -4.43 12.42
C ASP A 48 10.41 -2.95 12.04
N PRO A 49 10.30 -2.03 13.01
CA PRO A 49 10.17 -0.60 12.73
C PRO A 49 11.30 -0.01 11.87
N ALA A 50 12.49 -0.60 11.91
CA ALA A 50 13.59 -0.19 11.04
C ALA A 50 13.33 -0.59 9.59
N LEU A 51 12.71 -1.76 9.35
CA LEU A 51 12.28 -2.16 8.01
C LEU A 51 11.17 -1.24 7.48
N ILE A 52 10.19 -0.88 8.32
CA ILE A 52 9.13 0.07 7.91
C ILE A 52 9.75 1.39 7.42
N ARG A 53 10.72 1.93 8.15
CA ARG A 53 11.44 3.13 7.71
C ARG A 53 12.17 2.93 6.39
N ALA A 54 12.87 1.82 6.21
CA ALA A 54 13.57 1.50 4.98
C ALA A 54 12.61 1.36 3.77
N LEU A 55 11.40 0.83 3.97
CA LEU A 55 10.36 0.76 2.94
C LEU A 55 9.89 2.17 2.51
N PHE A 56 9.75 3.11 3.47
CA PHE A 56 9.47 4.51 3.16
C PHE A 56 10.64 5.19 2.44
N GLU A 57 11.86 5.01 2.91
CA GLU A 57 13.08 5.61 2.32
C GLU A 57 13.31 5.16 0.88
N LEU A 58 13.00 3.89 0.57
CA LEU A 58 13.05 3.38 -0.81
C LEU A 58 11.84 3.82 -1.66
N GLY A 59 10.81 4.41 -1.06
CA GLY A 59 9.59 4.86 -1.76
C GLY A 59 8.56 3.76 -2.02
N LEU A 60 8.74 2.55 -1.50
CA LEU A 60 7.81 1.44 -1.71
C LEU A 60 6.44 1.65 -1.06
N MET A 61 6.33 2.55 -0.10
CA MET A 61 5.07 2.86 0.60
C MET A 61 4.20 3.89 -0.15
N ALA A 62 4.65 4.44 -1.28
CA ALA A 62 3.91 5.47 -2.02
C ALA A 62 4.17 5.43 -3.54
N ILE A 63 4.20 4.23 -4.12
CA ILE A 63 4.53 4.03 -5.54
C ILE A 63 3.53 4.74 -6.45
N GLU A 64 2.21 4.57 -6.25
CA GLU A 64 1.17 5.19 -7.08
C GLU A 64 0.75 6.59 -6.59
N ALA A 65 1.16 7.00 -5.41
CA ALA A 65 0.78 8.32 -4.89
C ALA A 65 1.39 9.43 -5.77
N PRO A 66 0.64 10.54 -6.03
CA PRO A 66 1.15 11.62 -6.86
C PRO A 66 2.39 12.29 -6.27
N GLU A 67 3.33 12.70 -7.14
CA GLU A 67 4.60 13.37 -6.76
C GLU A 67 4.40 14.60 -5.88
N GLN A 68 3.36 15.39 -6.16
CA GLN A 68 3.03 16.58 -5.37
C GLN A 68 2.76 16.28 -3.89
N TYR A 69 2.45 15.01 -3.55
CA TYR A 69 2.26 14.53 -2.19
C TYR A 69 3.41 13.67 -1.68
N GLY A 70 4.49 13.55 -2.45
CA GLY A 70 5.69 12.82 -2.07
C GLY A 70 5.74 11.37 -2.55
N GLY A 71 4.81 10.96 -3.42
CA GLY A 71 4.83 9.65 -4.07
C GLY A 71 5.65 9.64 -5.36
N ALA A 72 5.72 8.47 -6.02
CA ALA A 72 6.48 8.28 -7.24
C ALA A 72 5.65 8.44 -8.53
N SER A 73 4.33 8.63 -8.44
CA SER A 73 3.40 8.62 -9.60
C SER A 73 3.58 7.39 -10.50
N GLY A 74 4.00 6.28 -9.91
CA GLY A 74 4.24 5.02 -10.62
C GLY A 74 2.95 4.31 -11.01
N SER A 75 3.09 3.20 -11.69
CA SER A 75 1.96 2.37 -12.15
C SER A 75 1.62 1.25 -11.16
N LEU A 76 0.42 0.69 -11.30
CA LEU A 76 0.04 -0.55 -10.60
C LEU A 76 0.98 -1.72 -10.93
N MET A 77 1.62 -1.73 -12.12
CA MET A 77 2.62 -2.72 -12.46
C MET A 77 3.83 -2.63 -11.53
N LEU A 78 4.31 -1.42 -11.22
CA LEU A 78 5.42 -1.25 -10.27
C LEU A 78 5.03 -1.69 -8.87
N VAL A 79 3.80 -1.42 -8.41
CA VAL A 79 3.29 -1.97 -7.14
C VAL A 79 3.30 -3.51 -7.16
N THR A 80 2.83 -4.11 -8.26
CA THR A 80 2.80 -5.57 -8.41
C THR A 80 4.21 -6.16 -8.35
N LEU A 81 5.17 -5.57 -9.05
CA LEU A 81 6.56 -6.01 -9.02
C LEU A 81 7.19 -5.86 -7.63
N ALA A 82 6.89 -4.75 -6.93
CA ALA A 82 7.37 -4.56 -5.56
C ALA A 82 6.81 -5.62 -4.61
N VAL A 83 5.52 -5.88 -4.67
CA VAL A 83 4.85 -6.91 -3.85
C VAL A 83 5.40 -8.30 -4.19
N GLU A 84 5.58 -8.62 -5.47
CA GLU A 84 6.14 -9.90 -5.90
C GLU A 84 7.53 -10.13 -5.33
N GLU A 85 8.46 -9.19 -5.52
CA GLU A 85 9.85 -9.36 -5.10
C GLU A 85 10.01 -9.35 -3.57
N VAL A 86 9.27 -8.52 -2.85
CA VAL A 86 9.29 -8.54 -1.38
C VAL A 86 8.66 -9.83 -0.85
N SER A 87 7.56 -10.33 -1.47
CA SER A 87 6.90 -11.59 -1.08
C SER A 87 7.79 -12.82 -1.21
N ARG A 88 8.74 -12.82 -2.12
CA ARG A 88 9.72 -13.91 -2.28
C ARG A 88 10.59 -14.09 -1.05
N VAL A 89 10.70 -13.05 -0.23
CA VAL A 89 11.48 -13.03 1.00
C VAL A 89 10.58 -13.10 2.24
N ASP A 90 9.57 -12.22 2.30
CA ASP A 90 8.62 -12.17 3.42
C ASP A 90 7.26 -11.64 2.95
N ALA A 91 6.23 -12.48 3.06
CA ALA A 91 4.89 -12.14 2.62
C ALA A 91 4.23 -11.09 3.52
N SER A 92 4.57 -11.00 4.80
CA SER A 92 3.99 -10.04 5.73
C SER A 92 4.46 -8.62 5.41
N ALA A 93 5.76 -8.45 5.12
CA ALA A 93 6.31 -7.18 4.66
C ALA A 93 5.71 -6.76 3.30
N ALA A 94 5.52 -7.71 2.39
CA ALA A 94 4.90 -7.45 1.09
C ALA A 94 3.45 -7.00 1.20
N ILE A 95 2.66 -7.62 2.08
CA ILE A 95 1.26 -7.22 2.33
C ILE A 95 1.19 -5.82 2.95
N MET A 96 2.16 -5.43 3.77
CA MET A 96 2.23 -4.04 4.27
C MET A 96 2.38 -3.05 3.11
N VAL A 97 3.27 -3.32 2.17
CA VAL A 97 3.47 -2.49 0.97
C VAL A 97 2.21 -2.47 0.10
N ASP A 98 1.59 -3.64 -0.14
CA ASP A 98 0.37 -3.75 -0.93
C ASP A 98 -0.76 -2.91 -0.33
N VAL A 99 -1.12 -3.14 0.93
CA VAL A 99 -2.20 -2.44 1.62
C VAL A 99 -1.97 -0.92 1.65
N GLN A 100 -0.73 -0.48 1.89
CA GLN A 100 -0.39 0.94 1.89
C GLN A 100 -0.68 1.59 0.53
N ASN A 101 -0.30 0.96 -0.56
CA ASN A 101 -0.51 1.51 -1.90
C ASN A 101 -1.96 1.35 -2.38
N THR A 102 -2.50 0.12 -2.36
CA THR A 102 -3.75 -0.22 -3.04
C THR A 102 -5.00 0.10 -2.23
N LEU A 103 -4.96 -0.06 -0.90
CA LEU A 103 -6.13 0.10 -0.03
C LEU A 103 -6.12 1.38 0.81
N VAL A 104 -4.97 2.04 0.96
CA VAL A 104 -4.85 3.28 1.74
C VAL A 104 -4.61 4.47 0.83
N ASN A 105 -3.48 4.53 0.13
CA ASN A 105 -3.13 5.67 -0.71
C ASN A 105 -4.07 5.84 -1.91
N TYR A 106 -4.34 4.75 -2.63
CA TYR A 106 -5.15 4.79 -3.84
C TYR A 106 -6.56 5.34 -3.61
N PRO A 107 -7.36 4.88 -2.63
CA PRO A 107 -8.69 5.44 -2.39
C PRO A 107 -8.66 6.92 -2.02
N ILE A 108 -7.67 7.38 -1.26
CA ILE A 108 -7.53 8.79 -0.89
C ILE A 108 -7.15 9.62 -2.13
N ALA A 109 -6.20 9.14 -2.92
CA ALA A 109 -5.81 9.81 -4.17
C ALA A 109 -6.96 9.88 -5.17
N ARG A 110 -7.76 8.80 -5.29
CA ARG A 110 -8.83 8.67 -6.28
C ARG A 110 -10.12 9.37 -5.89
N TYR A 111 -10.53 9.29 -4.63
CA TYR A 111 -11.85 9.70 -4.16
C TYR A 111 -11.81 10.86 -3.16
N GLY A 112 -10.66 11.14 -2.55
CA GLY A 112 -10.50 12.27 -1.65
C GLY A 112 -10.65 13.61 -2.36
N ASN A 113 -11.11 14.64 -1.64
CA ASN A 113 -11.01 16.02 -2.08
C ASN A 113 -9.59 16.56 -1.86
N ASP A 114 -9.29 17.78 -2.32
CA ASP A 114 -7.94 18.34 -2.26
C ASP A 114 -7.43 18.50 -0.82
N GLU A 115 -8.30 18.91 0.12
CA GLU A 115 -7.97 19.00 1.54
C GLU A 115 -7.60 17.63 2.13
N GLN A 116 -8.36 16.60 1.80
CA GLN A 116 -8.11 15.22 2.27
C GLN A 116 -6.80 14.68 1.67
N ARG A 117 -6.56 14.90 0.38
CA ARG A 117 -5.31 14.48 -0.28
C ARG A 117 -4.11 15.16 0.36
N GLU A 118 -4.16 16.49 0.52
CA GLU A 118 -3.07 17.25 1.14
C GLU A 118 -2.80 16.82 2.58
N ARG A 119 -3.88 16.61 3.36
CA ARG A 119 -3.78 16.24 4.77
C ARG A 119 -3.22 14.84 4.99
N PHE A 120 -3.62 13.87 4.16
CA PHE A 120 -3.33 12.45 4.42
C PHE A 120 -2.19 11.92 3.55
N LEU A 121 -2.17 12.19 2.23
CA LEU A 121 -1.20 11.55 1.35
C LEU A 121 0.24 11.94 1.66
N ARG A 122 0.52 13.18 2.06
CA ARG A 122 1.88 13.58 2.43
C ARG A 122 2.45 12.74 3.56
N ARG A 123 1.66 12.51 4.58
CA ARG A 123 2.09 11.69 5.72
C ARG A 123 2.18 10.21 5.35
N LEU A 124 1.20 9.71 4.61
CA LEU A 124 1.14 8.33 4.15
C LEU A 124 2.25 7.99 3.13
N ALA A 125 2.77 8.97 2.43
CA ALA A 125 3.89 8.79 1.50
C ALA A 125 5.26 8.80 2.18
N SER A 126 5.40 9.35 3.40
CA SER A 126 6.71 9.61 4.00
C SER A 126 6.96 8.95 5.37
N GLU A 127 5.94 8.78 6.19
CA GLU A 127 6.17 8.40 7.60
C GLU A 127 5.04 7.59 8.25
N THR A 128 3.83 7.63 7.70
CA THR A 128 2.66 7.05 8.37
C THR A 128 2.21 5.79 7.66
N VAL A 129 2.19 4.68 8.38
CA VAL A 129 1.54 3.44 7.92
C VAL A 129 0.03 3.61 8.04
N GLY A 130 -0.69 3.27 6.98
CA GLY A 130 -2.14 3.25 6.98
C GLY A 130 -2.72 1.85 7.11
N ALA A 131 -3.99 1.78 7.50
CA ALA A 131 -4.75 0.54 7.58
C ALA A 131 -6.12 0.68 6.93
N TYR A 132 -6.60 -0.40 6.30
CA TYR A 132 -7.92 -0.48 5.70
C TYR A 132 -8.81 -1.43 6.49
N ALA A 133 -9.84 -0.88 7.15
CA ALA A 133 -10.71 -1.61 8.05
C ALA A 133 -12.05 -1.94 7.40
N LEU A 134 -12.18 -3.11 6.75
CA LEU A 134 -13.41 -3.57 6.09
C LEU A 134 -14.09 -4.69 6.87
N SER A 135 -13.41 -5.81 7.07
CA SER A 135 -14.00 -7.07 7.58
C SER A 135 -14.60 -6.95 8.97
N GLU A 136 -15.71 -7.65 9.18
CA GLU A 136 -16.40 -7.80 10.46
C GLU A 136 -16.72 -9.27 10.73
N ALA A 137 -17.07 -9.64 11.95
CA ALA A 137 -17.40 -11.02 12.31
C ALA A 137 -18.54 -11.62 11.47
N GLY A 138 -19.49 -10.81 11.02
CA GLY A 138 -20.62 -11.20 10.17
C GLY A 138 -20.46 -10.82 8.71
N SER A 139 -19.33 -10.21 8.30
CA SER A 139 -19.14 -9.67 6.97
C SER A 139 -17.70 -9.86 6.52
N GLY A 140 -17.47 -10.94 5.80
CA GLY A 140 -16.21 -11.24 5.10
C GLY A 140 -16.41 -11.05 3.59
N SER A 141 -16.67 -12.15 2.88
CA SER A 141 -16.95 -12.11 1.42
C SER A 141 -18.19 -11.30 1.06
N ASP A 142 -19.20 -11.25 1.94
CA ASP A 142 -20.31 -10.32 1.83
C ASP A 142 -19.93 -8.98 2.43
N ALA A 143 -19.19 -8.16 1.67
CA ALA A 143 -18.76 -6.84 2.08
C ALA A 143 -19.90 -5.81 2.20
N PHE A 144 -21.11 -6.14 1.79
CA PHE A 144 -22.32 -5.30 1.97
C PHE A 144 -23.09 -5.62 3.26
N GLY A 145 -22.75 -6.72 3.94
CA GLY A 145 -23.36 -7.12 5.22
C GLY A 145 -22.77 -6.41 6.45
N LEU A 146 -22.13 -5.24 6.28
CA LEU A 146 -21.48 -4.50 7.37
C LEU A 146 -22.46 -4.01 8.41
N ALA A 147 -22.14 -4.21 9.69
CA ALA A 147 -22.94 -3.75 10.84
C ALA A 147 -22.38 -2.48 11.50
N THR A 148 -21.10 -2.12 11.25
CA THR A 148 -20.50 -0.87 11.73
C THR A 148 -21.29 0.33 11.20
N ARG A 149 -21.62 1.25 12.10
CA ARG A 149 -22.41 2.45 11.81
C ARG A 149 -21.61 3.72 12.05
N ALA A 150 -21.83 4.71 11.17
CA ALA A 150 -21.34 6.06 11.34
C ALA A 150 -22.57 6.99 11.52
N GLU A 151 -22.71 7.60 12.68
CA GLU A 151 -23.78 8.52 13.01
C GLU A 151 -23.25 9.95 13.01
N LYS A 152 -23.86 10.84 12.23
CA LYS A 152 -23.45 12.25 12.21
C LYS A 152 -23.80 12.92 13.53
N ARG A 153 -22.85 13.69 14.09
CA ARG A 153 -22.97 14.55 15.26
C ARG A 153 -22.63 15.99 14.86
N ASP A 154 -22.86 16.94 15.75
CA ASP A 154 -22.64 18.37 15.47
C ASP A 154 -21.20 18.70 15.08
N ASP A 155 -20.22 18.03 15.69
CA ASP A 155 -18.77 18.25 15.55
C ASP A 155 -18.02 17.13 14.79
N GLY A 156 -18.74 16.12 14.26
CA GLY A 156 -18.11 15.03 13.56
C GLY A 156 -18.98 13.80 13.34
N TRP A 157 -18.39 12.63 13.47
CA TRP A 157 -19.05 11.34 13.29
C TRP A 157 -18.76 10.41 14.45
N LEU A 158 -19.79 9.78 14.99
CA LEU A 158 -19.69 8.72 15.98
C LEU A 158 -19.66 7.37 15.26
N LEU A 159 -18.54 6.65 15.37
CA LEU A 159 -18.38 5.31 14.80
C LEU A 159 -18.66 4.25 15.86
N ASN A 160 -19.58 3.33 15.56
CA ASN A 160 -19.92 2.20 16.41
C ASN A 160 -19.83 0.90 15.62
N GLY A 161 -18.98 -0.01 16.05
CA GLY A 161 -18.76 -1.31 15.41
C GLY A 161 -17.43 -1.91 15.79
N ARG A 162 -17.16 -3.07 15.21
CA ARG A 162 -15.89 -3.81 15.40
C ARG A 162 -15.41 -4.37 14.10
N LYS A 163 -14.17 -4.07 13.73
CA LYS A 163 -13.49 -4.60 12.57
C LYS A 163 -12.55 -5.74 12.98
N LEU A 164 -12.28 -6.67 12.07
CA LEU A 164 -11.41 -7.84 12.28
C LEU A 164 -10.40 -7.94 11.15
N TRP A 165 -9.27 -8.57 11.42
CA TRP A 165 -8.24 -8.90 10.44
C TRP A 165 -7.70 -7.65 9.71
N ILE A 166 -7.40 -6.62 10.47
CA ILE A 166 -6.96 -5.35 9.89
C ILE A 166 -5.44 -5.38 9.73
N THR A 167 -5.00 -5.56 8.48
CA THR A 167 -3.58 -5.43 8.11
C THR A 167 -3.06 -4.06 8.52
N ASN A 168 -1.86 -4.02 9.05
CA ASN A 168 -1.21 -2.82 9.59
C ASN A 168 -1.93 -2.17 10.80
N GLY A 169 -2.98 -2.79 11.35
CA GLY A 169 -3.81 -2.16 12.39
C GLY A 169 -3.07 -1.85 13.70
N ALA A 170 -1.95 -2.51 13.97
CA ALA A 170 -1.10 -2.23 15.13
C ALA A 170 -0.06 -1.14 14.87
N ASP A 171 0.30 -0.90 13.60
CA ASP A 171 1.35 0.03 13.17
C ASP A 171 0.79 1.32 12.57
N ALA A 172 -0.52 1.36 12.29
CA ALA A 172 -1.18 2.51 11.69
C ALA A 172 -1.21 3.74 12.63
N GLY A 173 -0.94 4.94 12.05
CA GLY A 173 -0.84 6.22 12.75
C GLY A 173 -1.89 7.26 12.38
#